data_bbca8b20c43a1a43676fac1c18ee9ca1
#
_entry.id   bbca8b20c43a1a43676fac1c18ee9ca1
#
_cell.length_a   1.000
_cell.length_b   1.000
_cell.length_c   1.000
_cell.angle_alpha   90.00
_cell.angle_beta   90.00
_cell.angle_gamma   90.00
#
_symmetry.space_group_name_H-M   'P 1'
#
loop_
_entity.id
_entity.type
_entity.pdbx_description
1 polymer ?
#
loop_
_entity_poly.entity_id
_entity_poly.type
_entity_poly.pdbx_seq_one_letter_code
_entity_poly.pdbx_strand_id
1 'polypeptide(L)'
;MDYKQFGDDVVRLVGGKENVIGLEHCVTRLRFTLKDKSLADIDAIKSLKGVMGVVNGKQVQVVVGGEVVPAYNEIMKNYAFGGGAVDAPKQKEKLTAKGVWDALLDYLSGTMVQIIPLFIGCGLINCILSVAKIMFGVDASTPTYQVLNAIANSPFYFLPILVGFAGAKKLGANPFLGAMLGMFLIHPSFMGLIGAEGNNLFGIPFSAVTYTSSVFPSLIGAWVLSYLEPFIYNRLPKILKTIMGPFLCILIMSPLMLFVIGPAGYYFGQGLASIVVSLMKLPYGLGCGLLSMIQPILVIFGAHTVLAPIMIESLSTVGYDALIRPAFIMASFGSFGAVAAVTLKCKDKEFKGICAGATLTSFLGTNEPAAFAVEIPLVTPFITTLIGAFCGGVVSSLLGAKAYAMGKNGVFGWLVFEDTILWIIIASIVAAGVAFALTWIIGFDESRVTGKK
;
A
#
# COMPACT_ATOMS: atom_id res chain seq x y z
N MET A 1 15.47 19.35 9.52
CA MET A 1 15.64 18.52 10.75
C MET A 1 17.11 18.11 10.85
N ASP A 2 17.72 18.18 12.02
CA ASP A 2 19.04 17.56 12.22
C ASP A 2 18.84 16.06 12.40
N TYR A 3 19.13 15.29 11.34
CA TYR A 3 18.85 13.85 11.32
C TYR A 3 19.75 13.06 12.28
N LYS A 4 20.96 13.54 12.57
CA LYS A 4 21.88 12.91 13.52
C LYS A 4 21.32 13.01 14.94
N GLN A 5 21.05 14.23 15.39
CA GLN A 5 20.47 14.46 16.71
C GLN A 5 19.12 13.76 16.87
N PHE A 6 18.26 13.85 15.85
CA PHE A 6 16.98 13.17 15.83
C PHE A 6 17.13 11.65 15.97
N GLY A 7 18.07 11.05 15.22
CA GLY A 7 18.34 9.62 15.29
C GLY A 7 18.81 9.17 16.67
N ASP A 8 19.73 9.92 17.26
CA ASP A 8 20.27 9.64 18.60
C ASP A 8 19.18 9.74 19.67
N ASP A 9 18.32 10.77 19.58
CA ASP A 9 17.22 10.96 20.51
C ASP A 9 16.16 9.84 20.38
N VAL A 10 15.75 9.49 19.17
CA VAL A 10 14.79 8.40 18.96
C VAL A 10 15.35 7.07 19.45
N VAL A 11 16.60 6.72 19.11
CA VAL A 11 17.22 5.46 19.55
C VAL A 11 17.34 5.42 21.08
N ARG A 12 17.69 6.50 21.73
CA ARG A 12 17.72 6.59 23.19
C ARG A 12 16.35 6.37 23.80
N LEU A 13 15.30 6.99 23.24
CA LEU A 13 13.94 6.94 23.78
C LEU A 13 13.21 5.63 23.49
N VAL A 14 13.63 4.82 22.51
CA VAL A 14 13.12 3.45 22.34
C VAL A 14 13.82 2.42 23.24
N GLY A 15 14.62 2.88 24.20
CA GLY A 15 15.32 2.03 25.18
C GLY A 15 16.78 1.74 24.81
N GLY A 16 17.39 2.56 23.92
CA GLY A 16 18.79 2.45 23.54
C GLY A 16 19.07 1.39 22.47
N LYS A 17 20.32 1.40 21.96
CA LYS A 17 20.79 0.49 20.91
C LYS A 17 20.56 -0.98 21.24
N GLU A 18 20.78 -1.37 22.49
CA GLU A 18 20.66 -2.76 22.94
C GLU A 18 19.23 -3.30 22.93
N ASN A 19 18.23 -2.39 22.97
CA ASN A 19 16.81 -2.73 22.92
C ASN A 19 16.29 -2.87 21.48
N VAL A 20 16.99 -2.30 20.49
CA VAL A 20 16.56 -2.34 19.09
C VAL A 20 17.08 -3.62 18.42
N ILE A 21 16.15 -4.50 18.02
CA ILE A 21 16.44 -5.70 17.24
C ILE A 21 16.64 -5.36 15.77
N GLY A 22 15.81 -4.46 15.24
CA GLY A 22 15.86 -4.04 13.85
C GLY A 22 15.10 -2.75 13.62
N LEU A 23 15.50 -2.03 12.58
CA LEU A 23 14.84 -0.81 12.11
C LEU A 23 14.48 -0.97 10.64
N GLU A 24 13.23 -0.74 10.33
CA GLU A 24 12.69 -0.68 8.98
C GLU A 24 12.01 0.67 8.77
N HIS A 25 11.71 1.01 7.53
CA HIS A 25 10.88 2.16 7.24
C HIS A 25 9.85 1.85 6.15
N CYS A 26 8.72 2.57 6.17
CA CYS A 26 7.80 2.67 5.04
C CYS A 26 7.87 4.10 4.47
N VAL A 27 6.87 4.50 3.69
CA VAL A 27 6.85 5.82 3.03
C VAL A 27 6.92 6.99 4.01
N THR A 28 6.38 6.84 5.23
CA THR A 28 6.25 7.93 6.21
C THR A 28 6.66 7.58 7.63
N ARG A 29 7.07 6.32 7.91
CA ARG A 29 7.30 5.84 9.28
C ARG A 29 8.60 5.08 9.43
N LEU A 30 9.31 5.33 10.53
CA LEU A 30 10.35 4.47 11.05
C LEU A 30 9.68 3.37 11.91
N ARG A 31 10.09 2.12 11.74
CA ARG A 31 9.51 0.95 12.43
C ARG A 31 10.59 0.26 13.23
N PHE A 32 10.54 0.43 14.54
CA PHE A 32 11.46 -0.20 15.48
C PHE A 32 10.90 -1.53 15.98
N THR A 33 11.64 -2.60 15.76
CA THR A 33 11.42 -3.89 16.42
C THR A 33 12.26 -3.90 17.70
N LEU A 34 11.60 -3.96 18.86
CA LEU A 34 12.23 -3.85 20.18
C LEU A 34 12.22 -5.20 20.89
N LYS A 35 13.25 -5.46 21.72
CA LYS A 35 13.30 -6.59 22.63
C LYS A 35 12.26 -6.45 23.74
N ASP A 36 12.24 -5.29 24.35
CA ASP A 36 11.29 -4.92 25.41
C ASP A 36 10.67 -3.55 25.10
N LYS A 37 9.37 -3.54 24.84
CA LYS A 37 8.63 -2.31 24.50
C LYS A 37 8.34 -1.43 25.71
N SER A 38 8.41 -1.98 26.93
CA SER A 38 8.18 -1.22 28.14
C SER A 38 9.27 -0.18 28.40
N LEU A 39 10.45 -0.36 27.77
CA LEU A 39 11.57 0.58 27.84
C LEU A 39 11.42 1.78 26.88
N ALA A 40 10.41 1.78 26.00
CA ALA A 40 10.18 2.87 25.06
C ALA A 40 9.30 3.96 25.69
N ASP A 41 9.83 5.18 25.76
CA ASP A 41 9.10 6.36 26.20
C ASP A 41 8.32 6.97 25.04
N ILE A 42 7.09 6.48 24.83
CA ILE A 42 6.24 6.86 23.71
C ILE A 42 5.88 8.35 23.72
N ASP A 43 5.68 8.93 24.91
CA ASP A 43 5.25 10.32 25.01
C ASP A 43 6.43 11.28 24.78
N ALA A 44 7.62 10.93 25.23
CA ALA A 44 8.84 11.67 24.90
C ALA A 44 9.14 11.60 23.39
N ILE A 45 8.93 10.44 22.74
CA ILE A 45 9.12 10.30 21.28
C ILE A 45 8.13 11.18 20.52
N LYS A 46 6.87 11.26 20.95
CA LYS A 46 5.86 12.14 20.33
C LYS A 46 6.26 13.63 20.41
N SER A 47 6.99 14.00 21.45
CA SER A 47 7.42 15.40 21.69
C SER A 47 8.63 15.79 20.85
N LEU A 48 9.30 14.88 20.17
CA LEU A 48 10.47 15.18 19.34
C LEU A 48 10.09 16.02 18.12
N LYS A 49 10.89 17.05 17.86
CA LYS A 49 10.71 17.89 16.66
C LYS A 49 10.84 17.06 15.38
N GLY A 50 9.79 17.05 14.56
CA GLY A 50 9.72 16.29 13.31
C GLY A 50 8.96 14.96 13.45
N VAL A 51 8.54 14.55 14.64
CA VAL A 51 7.61 13.43 14.84
C VAL A 51 6.18 13.95 14.71
N MET A 52 5.42 13.34 13.82
CA MET A 52 4.00 13.65 13.58
C MET A 52 3.07 12.77 14.41
N GLY A 53 3.59 11.66 14.96
CA GLY A 53 2.84 10.74 15.79
C GLY A 53 3.61 9.44 16.02
N VAL A 54 3.16 8.66 17.01
CA VAL A 54 3.73 7.35 17.34
C VAL A 54 2.62 6.33 17.45
N VAL A 55 2.78 5.18 16.76
CA VAL A 55 1.88 4.04 16.87
C VAL A 55 2.60 2.93 17.63
N ASN A 56 2.07 2.59 18.81
CA ASN A 56 2.61 1.52 19.64
C ASN A 56 1.81 0.21 19.37
N GLY A 57 2.28 -0.55 18.35
CA GLY A 57 1.70 -1.83 17.95
C GLY A 57 2.66 -3.01 18.21
N LYS A 58 2.73 -3.97 17.28
CA LYS A 58 3.77 -5.02 17.29
C LYS A 58 5.17 -4.41 17.23
N GLN A 59 5.34 -3.35 16.46
CA GLN A 59 6.52 -2.50 16.37
C GLN A 59 6.18 -1.11 16.90
N VAL A 60 7.15 -0.39 17.43
CA VAL A 60 7.02 1.05 17.70
C VAL A 60 7.25 1.78 16.38
N GLN A 61 6.21 2.47 15.89
CA GLN A 61 6.26 3.18 14.61
C GLN A 61 6.26 4.68 14.87
N VAL A 62 7.32 5.34 14.46
CA VAL A 62 7.50 6.79 14.57
C VAL A 62 7.18 7.44 13.22
N VAL A 63 6.11 8.20 13.16
CA VAL A 63 5.64 8.88 11.94
C VAL A 63 6.43 10.16 11.76
N VAL A 64 7.22 10.24 10.68
CA VAL A 64 8.06 11.40 10.34
C VAL A 64 7.78 11.96 8.95
N GLY A 65 6.77 11.44 8.27
CA GLY A 65 6.36 11.91 6.95
C GLY A 65 7.43 11.74 5.88
N GLY A 66 7.59 12.75 5.02
CA GLY A 66 8.55 12.71 3.91
C GLY A 66 10.03 12.65 4.33
N GLU A 67 10.33 12.94 5.61
CA GLU A 67 11.69 12.94 6.17
C GLU A 67 12.18 11.53 6.56
N VAL A 68 11.36 10.48 6.33
CA VAL A 68 11.62 9.12 6.78
C VAL A 68 12.91 8.53 6.21
N VAL A 69 13.17 8.71 4.92
CA VAL A 69 14.35 8.12 4.25
C VAL A 69 15.65 8.76 4.73
N PRO A 70 15.79 10.09 4.79
CA PRO A 70 16.97 10.73 5.38
C PRO A 70 17.20 10.31 6.84
N ALA A 71 16.13 10.30 7.66
CA ALA A 71 16.22 9.90 9.06
C ALA A 71 16.65 8.44 9.22
N TYR A 72 16.06 7.52 8.45
CA TYR A 72 16.43 6.12 8.44
C TYR A 72 17.90 5.90 8.08
N ASN A 73 18.35 6.52 6.98
CA ASN A 73 19.71 6.37 6.50
C ASN A 73 20.73 6.86 7.52
N GLU A 74 20.45 7.98 8.20
CA GLU A 74 21.35 8.50 9.22
C GLU A 74 21.40 7.61 10.49
N ILE A 75 20.24 7.07 10.92
CA ILE A 75 20.19 6.11 12.03
C ILE A 75 20.96 4.84 11.68
N MET A 76 20.74 4.29 10.49
CA MET A 76 21.42 3.06 10.05
C MET A 76 22.92 3.24 9.91
N LYS A 77 23.37 4.42 9.47
CA LYS A 77 24.80 4.76 9.39
C LYS A 77 25.46 4.80 10.77
N ASN A 78 24.78 5.33 11.78
CA ASN A 78 25.34 5.53 13.12
C ASN A 78 25.24 4.26 14.00
N TYR A 79 24.18 3.47 13.83
CA TYR A 79 23.86 2.35 14.72
C TYR A 79 23.95 0.97 14.06
N ALA A 80 23.97 0.88 12.72
CA ALA A 80 24.06 -0.35 11.95
C ALA A 80 23.08 -1.45 12.46
N PHE A 81 21.85 -1.07 12.78
CA PHE A 81 20.82 -2.05 13.13
C PHE A 81 20.61 -3.01 11.96
N GLY A 82 20.37 -4.29 12.23
CA GLY A 82 20.11 -5.27 11.19
C GLY A 82 19.01 -4.79 10.23
N GLY A 83 19.39 -4.34 9.05
CA GLY A 83 18.49 -3.96 7.94
C GLY A 83 18.24 -5.19 7.08
N GLY A 84 17.46 -6.07 7.56
CA GLY A 84 17.01 -7.30 6.95
C GLY A 84 16.19 -8.03 8.00
N ALA A 85 15.18 -8.78 7.57
CA ALA A 85 14.39 -9.61 8.48
C ALA A 85 15.35 -10.49 9.30
N VAL A 86 15.83 -9.95 10.42
CA VAL A 86 16.51 -10.76 11.42
C VAL A 86 15.39 -11.55 12.06
N ASP A 87 15.47 -12.87 11.96
CA ASP A 87 14.71 -13.80 12.77
C ASP A 87 14.78 -13.35 14.23
N ALA A 88 13.83 -12.49 14.64
CA ALA A 88 13.46 -12.43 16.03
C ALA A 88 13.07 -13.87 16.38
N PRO A 89 13.59 -14.43 17.49
CA PRO A 89 13.19 -15.77 17.90
C PRO A 89 11.67 -15.77 17.93
N LYS A 90 11.05 -16.50 16.98
CA LYS A 90 9.60 -16.70 16.93
C LYS A 90 9.23 -17.30 18.27
N GLN A 91 8.85 -16.48 19.24
CA GLN A 91 8.05 -16.98 20.33
C GLN A 91 6.88 -17.69 19.64
N LYS A 92 6.75 -18.98 19.90
CA LYS A 92 5.62 -19.78 19.43
C LYS A 92 4.37 -19.22 20.11
N GLU A 93 3.86 -18.08 19.61
CA GLU A 93 2.54 -17.61 19.94
C GLU A 93 1.58 -18.70 19.50
N LYS A 94 0.70 -19.10 20.39
CA LYS A 94 -0.39 -20.03 20.07
C LYS A 94 -1.08 -19.47 18.84
N LEU A 95 -1.20 -20.29 17.79
CA LEU A 95 -1.92 -19.97 16.55
C LEU A 95 -3.37 -19.61 16.91
N THR A 96 -3.62 -18.32 17.12
CA THR A 96 -4.96 -17.79 17.26
C THR A 96 -5.44 -17.36 15.88
N ALA A 97 -6.73 -17.50 15.58
CA ALA A 97 -7.30 -17.05 14.31
C ALA A 97 -6.95 -15.59 14.02
N LYS A 98 -6.92 -14.73 15.04
CA LYS A 98 -6.49 -13.33 14.94
C LYS A 98 -5.02 -13.21 14.56
N GLY A 99 -4.13 -14.02 15.14
CA GLY A 99 -2.69 -13.99 14.81
C GLY A 99 -2.41 -14.43 13.37
N VAL A 100 -3.14 -15.41 12.85
CA VAL A 100 -3.07 -15.85 11.44
C VAL A 100 -3.55 -14.72 10.52
N TRP A 101 -4.67 -14.07 10.84
CA TRP A 101 -5.20 -12.96 10.09
C TRP A 101 -4.23 -11.77 10.04
N ASP A 102 -3.69 -11.38 11.19
CA ASP A 102 -2.70 -10.30 11.28
C ASP A 102 -1.42 -10.61 10.48
N ALA A 103 -0.94 -11.86 10.50
CA ALA A 103 0.21 -12.30 9.71
C ALA A 103 -0.08 -12.26 8.20
N LEU A 104 -1.29 -12.64 7.77
CA LEU A 104 -1.72 -12.54 6.37
C LEU A 104 -1.76 -11.07 5.92
N LEU A 105 -2.36 -10.19 6.71
CA LEU A 105 -2.43 -8.76 6.40
C LEU A 105 -1.03 -8.13 6.33
N ASP A 106 -0.13 -8.48 7.26
CA ASP A 106 1.26 -8.02 7.26
C ASP A 106 2.02 -8.51 6.02
N TYR A 107 1.80 -9.75 5.60
CA TYR A 107 2.40 -10.31 4.39
C TYR A 107 1.92 -9.58 3.13
N LEU A 108 0.62 -9.42 2.96
CA LEU A 108 0.01 -8.71 1.82
C LEU A 108 0.51 -7.27 1.75
N SER A 109 0.35 -6.53 2.86
CA SER A 109 0.77 -5.14 2.98
C SER A 109 2.27 -4.96 2.77
N GLY A 110 3.09 -5.76 3.44
CA GLY A 110 4.55 -5.67 3.37
C GLY A 110 5.12 -6.05 2.00
N THR A 111 4.44 -6.90 1.24
CA THR A 111 4.79 -7.20 -0.16
C THR A 111 4.46 -6.00 -1.05
N MET A 112 3.24 -5.45 -0.95
CA MET A 112 2.78 -4.36 -1.82
C MET A 112 3.53 -3.06 -1.60
N VAL A 113 3.84 -2.69 -0.36
CA VAL A 113 4.58 -1.45 -0.03
C VAL A 113 5.90 -1.34 -0.78
N GLN A 114 6.57 -2.46 -1.08
CA GLN A 114 7.84 -2.45 -1.81
C GLN A 114 7.68 -2.07 -3.29
N ILE A 115 6.55 -2.41 -3.92
CA ILE A 115 6.31 -2.22 -5.37
C ILE A 115 5.45 -0.98 -5.69
N ILE A 116 4.67 -0.46 -4.73
CA ILE A 116 3.81 0.72 -4.92
C ILE A 116 4.55 1.93 -5.50
N PRO A 117 5.77 2.33 -5.04
CA PRO A 117 6.47 3.49 -5.62
C PRO A 117 6.72 3.37 -7.12
N LEU A 118 7.02 2.15 -7.61
CA LEU A 118 7.20 1.89 -9.04
C LEU A 118 5.89 2.13 -9.81
N PHE A 119 4.77 1.64 -9.29
CA PHE A 119 3.45 1.85 -9.90
C PHE A 119 3.03 3.32 -9.93
N ILE A 120 3.35 4.08 -8.87
CA ILE A 120 3.10 5.52 -8.84
C ILE A 120 3.90 6.24 -9.93
N GLY A 121 5.20 5.93 -10.07
CA GLY A 121 6.06 6.54 -11.09
C GLY A 121 5.54 6.26 -12.51
N CYS A 122 5.25 5.01 -12.81
CA CYS A 122 4.72 4.59 -14.10
C CYS A 122 3.29 5.11 -14.36
N GLY A 123 2.46 5.18 -13.31
CA GLY A 123 1.14 5.79 -13.38
C GLY A 123 1.18 7.27 -13.74
N LEU A 124 2.19 8.03 -13.28
CA LEU A 124 2.38 9.42 -13.70
C LEU A 124 2.72 9.54 -15.19
N ILE A 125 3.48 8.58 -15.75
CA ILE A 125 3.74 8.56 -17.21
C ILE A 125 2.43 8.32 -17.96
N ASN A 126 1.59 7.37 -17.52
CA ASN A 126 0.27 7.15 -18.10
C ASN A 126 -0.60 8.42 -18.04
N CYS A 127 -0.58 9.15 -16.92
CA CYS A 127 -1.28 10.42 -16.80
C CYS A 127 -0.81 11.45 -17.84
N ILE A 128 0.50 11.57 -18.06
CA ILE A 128 1.06 12.49 -19.08
C ILE A 128 0.58 12.07 -20.47
N LEU A 129 0.60 10.77 -20.77
CA LEU A 129 0.11 10.25 -22.05
C LEU A 129 -1.38 10.51 -22.27
N SER A 130 -2.19 10.33 -21.23
CA SER A 130 -3.64 10.61 -21.27
C SER A 130 -3.91 12.09 -21.49
N VAL A 131 -3.21 12.99 -20.80
CA VAL A 131 -3.29 14.43 -21.01
C VAL A 131 -2.87 14.80 -22.42
N ALA A 132 -1.77 14.23 -22.94
CA ALA A 132 -1.28 14.46 -24.29
C ALA A 132 -2.33 14.05 -25.34
N LYS A 133 -2.97 12.91 -25.16
CA LYS A 133 -4.03 12.41 -26.04
C LYS A 133 -5.28 13.29 -25.99
N ILE A 134 -5.77 13.63 -24.79
CA ILE A 134 -7.06 14.35 -24.62
C ILE A 134 -6.92 15.83 -24.97
N MET A 135 -5.86 16.51 -24.50
CA MET A 135 -5.72 17.95 -24.65
C MET A 135 -4.99 18.35 -25.94
N PHE A 136 -4.04 17.56 -26.42
CA PHE A 136 -3.21 17.89 -27.57
C PHE A 136 -3.48 17.00 -28.78
N GLY A 137 -4.43 16.06 -28.70
CA GLY A 137 -4.80 15.20 -29.82
C GLY A 137 -3.68 14.29 -30.31
N VAL A 138 -2.72 13.93 -29.43
CA VAL A 138 -1.60 13.08 -29.80
C VAL A 138 -2.10 11.71 -30.24
N ASP A 139 -1.68 11.29 -31.45
CA ASP A 139 -2.05 9.99 -31.98
C ASP A 139 -1.32 8.87 -31.22
N ALA A 140 -2.11 7.95 -30.64
CA ALA A 140 -1.60 6.80 -29.88
C ALA A 140 -0.87 5.77 -30.75
N SER A 141 -1.00 5.84 -32.08
CA SER A 141 -0.27 4.98 -33.03
C SER A 141 1.18 5.40 -33.25
N THR A 142 1.57 6.59 -32.78
CA THR A 142 2.94 7.07 -32.95
C THR A 142 3.95 6.21 -32.17
N PRO A 143 5.14 5.92 -32.75
CA PRO A 143 6.16 5.12 -32.06
C PRO A 143 6.54 5.69 -30.68
N THR A 144 6.63 7.01 -30.55
CA THR A 144 6.95 7.67 -29.27
C THR A 144 5.88 7.38 -28.21
N TYR A 145 4.60 7.51 -28.57
CA TYR A 145 3.49 7.19 -27.66
C TYR A 145 3.54 5.71 -27.26
N GLN A 146 3.72 4.80 -28.20
CA GLN A 146 3.77 3.35 -27.94
C GLN A 146 4.93 2.97 -27.02
N VAL A 147 6.12 3.54 -27.20
CA VAL A 147 7.28 3.30 -26.34
C VAL A 147 7.02 3.80 -24.92
N LEU A 148 6.52 5.03 -24.78
CA LEU A 148 6.19 5.58 -23.44
C LEU A 148 5.07 4.80 -22.76
N ASN A 149 4.06 4.37 -23.51
CA ASN A 149 2.98 3.52 -23.01
C ASN A 149 3.52 2.15 -22.58
N ALA A 150 4.43 1.54 -23.32
CA ALA A 150 5.09 0.30 -22.92
C ALA A 150 5.88 0.46 -21.62
N ILE A 151 6.65 1.56 -21.47
CA ILE A 151 7.36 1.88 -20.21
C ILE A 151 6.37 2.00 -19.05
N ALA A 152 5.29 2.76 -19.24
CA ALA A 152 4.29 3.01 -18.20
C ALA A 152 3.54 1.76 -17.78
N ASN A 153 3.29 0.83 -18.70
CA ASN A 153 2.53 -0.40 -18.43
C ASN A 153 3.41 -1.61 -18.10
N SER A 154 4.74 -1.52 -18.25
CA SER A 154 5.65 -2.63 -17.94
C SER A 154 5.48 -3.21 -16.53
N PRO A 155 5.36 -2.41 -15.43
CA PRO A 155 5.18 -2.98 -14.09
C PRO A 155 3.88 -3.77 -13.93
N PHE A 156 2.83 -3.38 -14.65
CA PHE A 156 1.56 -4.12 -14.64
C PHE A 156 1.70 -5.45 -15.37
N TYR A 157 2.30 -5.45 -16.55
CA TYR A 157 2.52 -6.67 -17.32
C TYR A 157 3.39 -7.67 -16.57
N PHE A 158 4.51 -7.20 -16.00
CA PHE A 158 5.48 -8.01 -15.26
C PHE A 158 5.16 -8.14 -13.76
N LEU A 159 3.94 -7.81 -13.35
CA LEU A 159 3.51 -7.84 -11.95
C LEU A 159 3.76 -9.17 -11.25
N PRO A 160 3.54 -10.36 -11.85
CA PRO A 160 3.84 -11.64 -11.21
C PRO A 160 5.31 -11.76 -10.76
N ILE A 161 6.24 -11.20 -11.53
CA ILE A 161 7.68 -11.19 -11.19
C ILE A 161 7.94 -10.31 -9.97
N LEU A 162 7.39 -9.10 -9.99
CA LEU A 162 7.56 -8.12 -8.91
C LEU A 162 6.97 -8.62 -7.58
N VAL A 163 5.78 -9.21 -7.65
CA VAL A 163 5.09 -9.78 -6.49
C VAL A 163 5.82 -11.00 -5.95
N GLY A 164 6.27 -11.90 -6.82
CA GLY A 164 7.05 -13.07 -6.44
C GLY A 164 8.35 -12.69 -5.74
N PHE A 165 9.09 -11.71 -6.30
CA PHE A 165 10.31 -11.17 -5.69
C PHE A 165 10.04 -10.54 -4.32
N ALA A 166 9.10 -9.60 -4.25
CA ALA A 166 8.80 -8.85 -3.04
C ALA A 166 8.21 -9.75 -1.94
N GLY A 167 7.34 -10.70 -2.32
CA GLY A 167 6.72 -11.65 -1.40
C GLY A 167 7.73 -12.62 -0.79
N ALA A 168 8.63 -13.19 -1.60
CA ALA A 168 9.70 -14.05 -1.13
C ALA A 168 10.65 -13.27 -0.19
N LYS A 169 11.06 -12.06 -0.57
CA LYS A 169 11.87 -11.17 0.26
C LYS A 169 11.21 -10.85 1.60
N LYS A 170 9.90 -10.55 1.61
CA LYS A 170 9.13 -10.26 2.84
C LYS A 170 9.11 -11.44 3.80
N LEU A 171 9.10 -12.67 3.28
CA LEU A 171 9.05 -13.91 4.07
C LEU A 171 10.43 -14.51 4.38
N GLY A 172 11.53 -13.84 3.96
CA GLY A 172 12.89 -14.32 4.19
C GLY A 172 13.33 -15.47 3.26
N ALA A 173 12.56 -15.78 2.20
CA ALA A 173 12.96 -16.69 1.14
C ALA A 173 13.80 -15.97 0.08
N ASN A 174 14.45 -16.74 -0.80
CA ASN A 174 15.25 -16.17 -1.87
C ASN A 174 14.38 -15.38 -2.87
N PRO A 175 14.59 -14.05 -3.01
CA PRO A 175 13.77 -13.22 -3.86
C PRO A 175 13.85 -13.59 -5.35
N PHE A 176 14.98 -14.08 -5.82
CA PHE A 176 15.15 -14.48 -7.22
C PHE A 176 14.41 -15.78 -7.54
N LEU A 177 14.33 -16.72 -6.58
CA LEU A 177 13.46 -17.90 -6.73
C LEU A 177 12.00 -17.47 -6.75
N GLY A 178 11.59 -16.51 -5.90
CA GLY A 178 10.25 -15.94 -5.96
C GLY A 178 9.94 -15.27 -7.30
N ALA A 179 10.88 -14.48 -7.84
CA ALA A 179 10.74 -13.87 -9.16
C ALA A 179 10.59 -14.92 -10.27
N MET A 180 11.37 -16.01 -10.20
CA MET A 180 11.32 -17.11 -11.18
C MET A 180 9.92 -17.72 -11.31
N LEU A 181 9.15 -17.81 -10.22
CA LEU A 181 7.77 -18.31 -10.27
C LEU A 181 6.88 -17.41 -11.15
N GLY A 182 7.04 -16.09 -11.05
CA GLY A 182 6.34 -15.13 -11.90
C GLY A 182 6.84 -15.17 -13.36
N MET A 183 8.17 -15.25 -13.58
CA MET A 183 8.78 -15.29 -14.91
C MET A 183 8.27 -16.49 -15.71
N PHE A 184 8.17 -17.68 -15.07
CA PHE A 184 7.66 -18.88 -15.71
C PHE A 184 6.22 -18.67 -16.22
N LEU A 185 5.34 -18.11 -15.41
CA LEU A 185 3.92 -17.95 -15.73
C LEU A 185 3.66 -16.96 -16.90
N ILE A 186 4.58 -16.05 -17.17
CA ILE A 186 4.47 -15.06 -18.26
C ILE A 186 5.49 -15.28 -19.37
N HIS A 187 6.19 -16.43 -19.35
CA HIS A 187 7.15 -16.75 -20.41
C HIS A 187 6.43 -16.86 -21.76
N PRO A 188 6.95 -16.28 -22.84
CA PRO A 188 6.27 -16.30 -24.14
C PRO A 188 5.86 -17.68 -24.64
N SER A 189 6.71 -18.70 -24.45
CA SER A 189 6.37 -20.08 -24.84
C SER A 189 5.21 -20.65 -24.02
N PHE A 190 5.08 -20.28 -22.73
CA PHE A 190 3.95 -20.68 -21.91
C PHE A 190 2.67 -19.92 -22.32
N MET A 191 2.81 -18.60 -22.56
CA MET A 191 1.70 -17.78 -23.03
C MET A 191 1.16 -18.26 -24.40
N GLY A 192 2.03 -18.80 -25.26
CA GLY A 192 1.64 -19.38 -26.54
C GLY A 192 0.80 -20.66 -26.44
N LEU A 193 0.71 -21.26 -25.25
CA LEU A 193 -0.16 -22.43 -25.00
C LEU A 193 -1.60 -22.04 -24.63
N ILE A 194 -1.86 -20.76 -24.37
CA ILE A 194 -3.20 -20.28 -24.00
C ILE A 194 -4.15 -20.49 -25.17
N GLY A 195 -5.26 -21.18 -24.91
CA GLY A 195 -6.26 -21.52 -25.94
C GLY A 195 -5.88 -22.69 -26.84
N ALA A 196 -4.70 -23.31 -26.71
CA ALA A 196 -4.35 -24.52 -27.40
C ALA A 196 -5.01 -25.73 -26.75
N GLU A 197 -5.49 -26.67 -27.57
CA GLU A 197 -6.05 -27.93 -27.09
C GLU A 197 -4.93 -28.93 -26.74
N GLY A 198 -5.20 -29.83 -25.77
CA GLY A 198 -4.30 -30.91 -25.43
C GLY A 198 -3.05 -30.52 -24.61
N ASN A 199 -3.04 -29.36 -23.99
CA ASN A 199 -1.94 -28.96 -23.11
C ASN A 199 -1.73 -29.97 -21.99
N ASN A 200 -0.55 -30.57 -21.93
CA ASN A 200 -0.18 -31.48 -20.84
C ASN A 200 1.31 -31.41 -20.51
N LEU A 201 1.63 -31.74 -19.27
CA LEU A 201 2.98 -31.96 -18.81
C LEU A 201 3.10 -33.38 -18.29
N PHE A 202 3.93 -34.20 -18.96
CA PHE A 202 4.07 -35.63 -18.67
C PHE A 202 2.73 -36.40 -18.71
N GLY A 203 1.83 -36.01 -19.61
CA GLY A 203 0.50 -36.63 -19.75
C GLY A 203 -0.56 -36.12 -18.78
N ILE A 204 -0.21 -35.22 -17.85
CA ILE A 204 -1.15 -34.58 -16.92
C ILE A 204 -1.67 -33.30 -17.59
N PRO A 205 -2.98 -33.17 -17.85
CA PRO A 205 -3.53 -31.99 -18.49
C PRO A 205 -3.46 -30.77 -17.56
N PHE A 206 -3.20 -29.57 -18.11
CA PHE A 206 -3.26 -28.32 -17.40
C PHE A 206 -4.01 -27.24 -18.20
N SER A 207 -4.59 -26.28 -17.48
CA SER A 207 -5.22 -25.12 -18.10
C SER A 207 -4.22 -23.98 -18.18
N ALA A 208 -3.85 -23.58 -19.41
CA ALA A 208 -3.10 -22.36 -19.62
C ALA A 208 -4.06 -21.16 -19.54
N VAL A 209 -3.88 -20.32 -18.53
CA VAL A 209 -4.61 -19.06 -18.35
C VAL A 209 -3.64 -17.90 -18.40
N THR A 210 -4.15 -16.70 -18.69
CA THR A 210 -3.33 -15.49 -18.72
C THR A 210 -2.99 -15.06 -17.30
N TYR A 211 -1.71 -15.15 -16.95
CA TYR A 211 -1.20 -14.74 -15.64
C TYR A 211 -0.56 -13.34 -15.65
N THR A 212 -0.41 -12.70 -16.81
CA THR A 212 0.05 -11.31 -16.88
C THR A 212 -0.82 -10.42 -16.01
N SER A 213 -0.20 -9.49 -15.31
CA SER A 213 -0.88 -8.57 -14.40
C SER A 213 -1.58 -9.23 -13.19
N SER A 214 -1.44 -10.53 -12.95
CA SER A 214 -2.02 -11.20 -11.78
C SER A 214 -1.13 -11.09 -10.54
N VAL A 215 -1.75 -11.00 -9.37
CA VAL A 215 -1.08 -10.84 -8.06
C VAL A 215 -0.97 -12.17 -7.33
N PHE A 216 -2.11 -12.85 -7.18
CA PHE A 216 -2.27 -13.94 -6.22
C PHE A 216 -1.47 -15.20 -6.53
N PRO A 217 -1.32 -15.64 -7.79
CA PRO A 217 -0.50 -16.82 -8.10
C PRO A 217 0.92 -16.70 -7.56
N SER A 218 1.60 -15.58 -7.85
CA SER A 218 2.97 -15.35 -7.39
C SER A 218 3.06 -15.07 -5.90
N LEU A 219 2.04 -14.44 -5.31
CA LEU A 219 1.97 -14.19 -3.87
C LEU A 219 1.87 -15.51 -3.09
N ILE A 220 0.94 -16.39 -3.47
CA ILE A 220 0.77 -17.70 -2.86
C ILE A 220 2.02 -18.57 -3.13
N GLY A 221 2.56 -18.50 -4.34
CA GLY A 221 3.80 -19.22 -4.71
C GLY A 221 4.98 -18.81 -3.83
N ALA A 222 5.19 -17.52 -3.60
CA ALA A 222 6.25 -17.02 -2.72
C ALA A 222 6.04 -17.46 -1.26
N TRP A 223 4.78 -17.49 -0.80
CA TRP A 223 4.45 -18.00 0.52
C TRP A 223 4.78 -19.50 0.66
N VAL A 224 4.41 -20.33 -0.30
CA VAL A 224 4.76 -21.76 -0.31
C VAL A 224 6.27 -21.95 -0.40
N LEU A 225 6.95 -21.18 -1.25
CA LEU A 225 8.41 -21.22 -1.39
C LEU A 225 9.11 -20.93 -0.06
N SER A 226 8.60 -20.03 0.77
CA SER A 226 9.18 -19.68 2.07
C SER A 226 9.25 -20.85 3.07
N TYR A 227 8.44 -21.89 2.87
CA TYR A 227 8.50 -23.14 3.62
C TYR A 227 9.31 -24.20 2.89
N LEU A 228 9.18 -24.30 1.57
CA LEU A 228 9.84 -25.30 0.77
C LEU A 228 11.37 -25.11 0.72
N GLU A 229 11.82 -23.86 0.56
CA GLU A 229 13.23 -23.53 0.46
C GLU A 229 14.02 -23.97 1.70
N PRO A 230 13.67 -23.58 2.94
CA PRO A 230 14.36 -24.06 4.14
C PRO A 230 14.28 -25.58 4.30
N PHE A 231 13.16 -26.19 3.94
CA PHE A 231 12.98 -27.64 3.99
C PHE A 231 14.00 -28.37 3.10
N ILE A 232 14.23 -27.90 1.88
CA ILE A 232 15.21 -28.44 0.94
C ILE A 232 16.62 -28.17 1.45
N TYR A 233 16.93 -26.89 1.77
CA TYR A 233 18.29 -26.50 2.16
C TYR A 233 18.78 -27.17 3.45
N ASN A 234 17.87 -27.47 4.39
CA ASN A 234 18.23 -28.16 5.64
C ASN A 234 18.59 -29.64 5.44
N ARG A 235 18.14 -30.25 4.32
CA ARG A 235 18.41 -31.65 3.99
C ARG A 235 19.61 -31.84 3.07
N LEU A 236 20.11 -30.79 2.44
CA LEU A 236 21.24 -30.86 1.52
C LEU A 236 22.59 -30.75 2.24
N PRO A 237 23.59 -31.53 1.85
CA PRO A 237 24.98 -31.32 2.26
C PRO A 237 25.48 -29.94 1.84
N LYS A 238 26.36 -29.31 2.66
CA LYS A 238 26.81 -27.92 2.43
C LYS A 238 27.34 -27.67 1.01
N ILE A 239 28.07 -28.63 0.44
CA ILE A 239 28.67 -28.56 -0.91
C ILE A 239 27.59 -28.47 -2.00
N LEU A 240 26.47 -29.16 -1.83
CA LEU A 240 25.43 -29.24 -2.82
C LEU A 240 24.36 -28.11 -2.73
N LYS A 241 24.34 -27.38 -1.60
CA LYS A 241 23.30 -26.35 -1.36
C LYS A 241 23.24 -25.29 -2.47
N THR A 242 24.40 -24.85 -2.95
CA THR A 242 24.45 -23.73 -3.92
C THR A 242 23.87 -24.11 -5.29
N ILE A 243 24.01 -25.38 -5.71
CA ILE A 243 23.55 -25.85 -7.03
C ILE A 243 22.21 -26.58 -6.91
N MET A 244 22.14 -27.55 -6.02
CA MET A 244 20.94 -28.40 -5.87
C MET A 244 19.79 -27.70 -5.15
N GLY A 245 20.07 -26.72 -4.28
CA GLY A 245 19.04 -25.98 -3.57
C GLY A 245 18.09 -25.25 -4.54
N PRO A 246 18.59 -24.29 -5.33
CA PRO A 246 17.76 -23.61 -6.33
C PRO A 246 17.15 -24.55 -7.35
N PHE A 247 17.91 -25.56 -7.84
CA PHE A 247 17.42 -26.53 -8.80
C PHE A 247 16.19 -27.29 -8.28
N LEU A 248 16.26 -27.84 -7.08
CA LEU A 248 15.15 -28.58 -6.48
C LEU A 248 13.96 -27.66 -6.14
N CYS A 249 14.22 -26.43 -5.69
CA CYS A 249 13.16 -25.46 -5.48
C CYS A 249 12.38 -25.20 -6.78
N ILE A 250 13.08 -24.95 -7.89
CA ILE A 250 12.46 -24.68 -9.19
C ILE A 250 11.74 -25.94 -9.68
N LEU A 251 12.38 -27.10 -9.60
CA LEU A 251 11.81 -28.37 -10.09
C LEU A 251 10.50 -28.74 -9.38
N ILE A 252 10.39 -28.48 -8.09
CA ILE A 252 9.19 -28.78 -7.30
C ILE A 252 8.15 -27.67 -7.44
N MET A 253 8.58 -26.40 -7.37
CA MET A 253 7.65 -25.29 -7.44
C MET A 253 7.01 -25.11 -8.81
N SER A 254 7.70 -25.42 -9.92
CA SER A 254 7.14 -25.20 -11.25
C SER A 254 5.90 -26.06 -11.53
N PRO A 255 5.89 -27.38 -11.29
CA PRO A 255 4.66 -28.17 -11.39
C PRO A 255 3.58 -27.71 -10.39
N LEU A 256 3.98 -27.37 -9.17
CA LEU A 256 3.04 -26.90 -8.15
C LEU A 256 2.38 -25.59 -8.56
N MET A 257 3.13 -24.66 -9.15
CA MET A 257 2.59 -23.44 -9.75
C MET A 257 1.65 -23.73 -10.91
N LEU A 258 2.02 -24.67 -11.78
CA LEU A 258 1.26 -24.98 -12.99
C LEU A 258 -0.09 -25.63 -12.68
N PHE A 259 -0.10 -26.63 -11.81
CA PHE A 259 -1.29 -27.45 -11.57
C PHE A 259 -2.18 -26.97 -10.44
N VAL A 260 -1.61 -26.30 -9.43
CA VAL A 260 -2.33 -25.98 -8.18
C VAL A 260 -2.33 -24.49 -7.89
N ILE A 261 -1.16 -23.91 -7.64
CA ILE A 261 -1.06 -22.54 -7.10
C ILE A 261 -1.51 -21.52 -8.14
N GLY A 262 -1.07 -21.66 -9.39
CA GLY A 262 -1.42 -20.75 -10.46
C GLY A 262 -2.93 -20.66 -10.67
N PRO A 263 -3.60 -21.77 -11.00
CA PRO A 263 -5.06 -21.78 -11.16
C PRO A 263 -5.81 -21.32 -9.91
N ALA A 264 -5.43 -21.83 -8.71
CA ALA A 264 -6.07 -21.42 -7.46
C ALA A 264 -5.94 -19.92 -7.20
N GLY A 265 -4.73 -19.36 -7.38
CA GLY A 265 -4.49 -17.93 -7.23
C GLY A 265 -5.24 -17.10 -8.27
N TYR A 266 -5.30 -17.54 -9.51
CA TYR A 266 -6.06 -16.88 -10.57
C TYR A 266 -7.55 -16.83 -10.25
N TYR A 267 -8.18 -17.95 -9.91
CA TYR A 267 -9.61 -17.96 -9.56
C TYR A 267 -9.91 -17.22 -8.27
N PHE A 268 -8.99 -17.22 -7.30
CA PHE A 268 -9.11 -16.41 -6.11
C PHE A 268 -9.11 -14.92 -6.45
N GLY A 269 -8.18 -14.46 -7.30
CA GLY A 269 -8.16 -13.08 -7.79
C GLY A 269 -9.42 -12.68 -8.53
N GLN A 270 -9.91 -13.54 -9.43
CA GLN A 270 -11.19 -13.35 -10.14
C GLN A 270 -12.38 -13.26 -9.18
N GLY A 271 -12.40 -14.08 -8.13
CA GLY A 271 -13.41 -14.02 -7.07
C GLY A 271 -13.40 -12.67 -6.34
N LEU A 272 -12.21 -12.17 -5.96
CA LEU A 272 -12.07 -10.86 -5.33
C LEU A 272 -12.49 -9.71 -6.27
N ALA A 273 -12.08 -9.76 -7.54
CA ALA A 273 -12.51 -8.77 -8.54
C ALA A 273 -14.05 -8.78 -8.70
N SER A 274 -14.67 -9.96 -8.68
CA SER A 274 -16.13 -10.10 -8.75
C SER A 274 -16.83 -9.48 -7.53
N ILE A 275 -16.25 -9.59 -6.34
CA ILE A 275 -16.76 -8.93 -5.12
C ILE A 275 -16.69 -7.41 -5.28
N VAL A 276 -15.54 -6.87 -5.76
CA VAL A 276 -15.39 -5.44 -6.03
C VAL A 276 -16.45 -4.95 -7.02
N VAL A 277 -16.62 -5.67 -8.15
CA VAL A 277 -17.66 -5.35 -9.15
C VAL A 277 -19.07 -5.40 -8.54
N SER A 278 -19.33 -6.35 -7.64
CA SER A 278 -20.61 -6.45 -6.95
C SER A 278 -20.85 -5.28 -6.00
N LEU A 279 -19.83 -4.84 -5.27
CA LEU A 279 -19.90 -3.65 -4.42
C LEU A 279 -20.11 -2.37 -5.24
N MET A 280 -19.49 -2.28 -6.44
CA MET A 280 -19.73 -1.15 -7.36
C MET A 280 -21.18 -1.07 -7.84
N LYS A 281 -21.87 -2.21 -7.89
CA LYS A 281 -23.28 -2.29 -8.30
C LYS A 281 -24.28 -2.00 -7.17
N LEU A 282 -23.82 -1.78 -5.93
CA LEU A 282 -24.71 -1.40 -4.86
C LEU A 282 -25.47 -0.10 -5.22
N PRO A 283 -26.79 -0.05 -4.95
CA PRO A 283 -27.60 1.09 -5.35
C PRO A 283 -27.09 2.39 -4.72
N TYR A 284 -27.32 3.49 -5.43
CA TYR A 284 -27.00 4.85 -4.96
C TYR A 284 -25.52 5.09 -4.62
N GLY A 285 -24.59 4.29 -5.13
CA GLY A 285 -23.16 4.46 -4.89
C GLY A 285 -22.70 4.10 -3.48
N LEU A 286 -23.52 3.38 -2.73
CA LEU A 286 -23.24 3.02 -1.32
C LEU A 286 -21.93 2.25 -1.15
N GLY A 287 -21.55 1.40 -2.10
CA GLY A 287 -20.30 0.63 -2.01
C GLY A 287 -19.07 1.51 -1.92
N CYS A 288 -18.96 2.49 -2.82
CA CYS A 288 -17.85 3.45 -2.81
C CYS A 288 -17.94 4.39 -1.59
N GLY A 289 -19.14 4.83 -1.21
CA GLY A 289 -19.36 5.66 -0.02
C GLY A 289 -18.87 4.96 1.26
N LEU A 290 -19.28 3.71 1.48
CA LEU A 290 -18.88 2.93 2.66
C LEU A 290 -17.36 2.69 2.68
N LEU A 291 -16.76 2.33 1.55
CA LEU A 291 -15.32 2.13 1.49
C LEU A 291 -14.57 3.43 1.74
N SER A 292 -15.05 4.55 1.21
CA SER A 292 -14.48 5.89 1.45
C SER A 292 -14.51 6.26 2.93
N MET A 293 -15.58 5.93 3.63
CA MET A 293 -15.74 6.16 5.07
C MET A 293 -14.79 5.27 5.90
N ILE A 294 -14.60 4.02 5.50
CA ILE A 294 -13.75 3.07 6.23
C ILE A 294 -12.26 3.33 5.98
N GLN A 295 -11.90 3.88 4.81
CA GLN A 295 -10.51 4.05 4.40
C GLN A 295 -9.64 4.85 5.38
N PRO A 296 -10.06 5.99 5.96
CA PRO A 296 -9.26 6.70 6.97
C PRO A 296 -8.99 5.84 8.22
N ILE A 297 -9.93 5.00 8.61
CA ILE A 297 -9.77 4.05 9.71
C ILE A 297 -8.68 3.02 9.35
N LEU A 298 -8.72 2.47 8.13
CA LEU A 298 -7.69 1.54 7.66
C LEU A 298 -6.29 2.19 7.61
N VAL A 299 -6.20 3.49 7.31
CA VAL A 299 -4.93 4.23 7.33
C VAL A 299 -4.34 4.28 8.74
N ILE A 300 -5.16 4.55 9.76
CA ILE A 300 -4.72 4.58 11.17
C ILE A 300 -4.07 3.26 11.57
N PHE A 301 -4.69 2.14 11.19
CA PHE A 301 -4.16 0.80 11.47
C PHE A 301 -3.08 0.33 10.49
N GLY A 302 -2.75 1.12 9.45
CA GLY A 302 -1.82 0.74 8.40
C GLY A 302 -2.33 -0.36 7.46
N ALA A 303 -3.62 -0.73 7.57
CA ALA A 303 -4.23 -1.82 6.82
C ALA A 303 -4.73 -1.42 5.41
N HIS A 304 -4.73 -0.14 5.06
CA HIS A 304 -5.18 0.35 3.75
C HIS A 304 -4.40 -0.23 2.56
N THR A 305 -3.13 -0.59 2.76
CA THR A 305 -2.26 -1.20 1.73
C THR A 305 -2.69 -2.60 1.32
N VAL A 306 -3.51 -3.28 2.14
CA VAL A 306 -4.10 -4.58 1.82
C VAL A 306 -5.07 -4.50 0.63
N LEU A 307 -5.63 -3.32 0.38
CA LEU A 307 -6.51 -3.08 -0.77
C LEU A 307 -5.75 -2.96 -2.10
N ALA A 308 -4.43 -2.73 -2.07
CA ALA A 308 -3.64 -2.55 -3.28
C ALA A 308 -3.64 -3.77 -4.21
N PRO A 309 -3.45 -5.02 -3.75
CA PRO A 309 -3.56 -6.20 -4.62
C PRO A 309 -4.92 -6.31 -5.29
N ILE A 310 -6.00 -6.00 -4.56
CA ILE A 310 -7.37 -6.10 -5.08
C ILE A 310 -7.62 -5.02 -6.14
N MET A 311 -7.11 -3.80 -5.90
CA MET A 311 -7.19 -2.71 -6.88
C MET A 311 -6.42 -3.04 -8.17
N ILE A 312 -5.21 -3.58 -8.04
CA ILE A 312 -4.39 -3.99 -9.18
C ILE A 312 -5.07 -5.11 -9.96
N GLU A 313 -5.63 -6.10 -9.28
CA GLU A 313 -6.39 -7.18 -9.91
C GLU A 313 -7.62 -6.65 -10.66
N SER A 314 -8.35 -5.67 -10.08
CA SER A 314 -9.49 -5.01 -10.73
C SER A 314 -9.05 -4.26 -12.00
N LEU A 315 -7.96 -3.49 -11.93
CA LEU A 315 -7.38 -2.80 -13.09
C LEU A 315 -6.99 -3.78 -14.20
N SER A 316 -6.48 -4.96 -13.83
CA SER A 316 -6.01 -5.96 -14.78
C SER A 316 -7.14 -6.75 -15.45
N THR A 317 -8.21 -7.03 -14.70
CA THR A 317 -9.32 -7.89 -15.17
C THR A 317 -10.46 -7.11 -15.77
N VAL A 318 -10.81 -5.97 -15.17
CA VAL A 318 -11.93 -5.11 -15.57
C VAL A 318 -11.48 -3.93 -16.44
N GLY A 319 -10.17 -3.60 -16.38
CA GLY A 319 -9.59 -2.47 -17.11
C GLY A 319 -9.72 -1.14 -16.39
N TYR A 320 -10.45 -1.07 -15.27
CA TYR A 320 -10.57 0.13 -14.44
C TYR A 320 -10.93 -0.24 -12.99
N ASP A 321 -10.73 0.71 -12.08
CA ASP A 321 -11.21 0.67 -10.70
C ASP A 321 -12.17 1.83 -10.43
N ALA A 322 -13.41 1.54 -10.10
CA ALA A 322 -14.43 2.53 -9.74
C ALA A 322 -14.85 2.42 -8.26
N LEU A 323 -14.07 1.72 -7.43
CA LEU A 323 -14.38 1.52 -6.01
C LEU A 323 -13.24 1.96 -5.10
N ILE A 324 -12.08 1.29 -5.19
CA ILE A 324 -10.99 1.46 -4.23
C ILE A 324 -10.25 2.78 -4.46
N ARG A 325 -9.91 3.08 -5.69
CA ARG A 325 -9.20 4.31 -6.04
C ARG A 325 -10.03 5.57 -5.78
N PRO A 326 -11.30 5.65 -6.25
CA PRO A 326 -12.19 6.73 -5.86
C PRO A 326 -12.29 6.89 -4.34
N ALA A 327 -12.47 5.79 -3.60
CA ALA A 327 -12.57 5.84 -2.14
C ALA A 327 -11.33 6.46 -1.47
N PHE A 328 -10.13 6.14 -1.96
CA PHE A 328 -8.89 6.71 -1.43
C PHE A 328 -8.77 8.22 -1.70
N ILE A 329 -9.24 8.67 -2.87
CA ILE A 329 -9.30 10.10 -3.20
C ILE A 329 -10.31 10.82 -2.29
N MET A 330 -11.50 10.25 -2.12
CA MET A 330 -12.53 10.87 -1.28
C MET A 330 -12.11 10.97 0.18
N ALA A 331 -11.43 9.97 0.72
CA ALA A 331 -10.87 10.02 2.06
C ALA A 331 -9.83 11.16 2.21
N SER A 332 -8.98 11.35 1.19
CA SER A 332 -7.99 12.45 1.20
C SER A 332 -8.66 13.83 1.17
N PHE A 333 -9.69 14.00 0.34
CA PHE A 333 -10.40 15.27 0.27
C PHE A 333 -11.32 15.51 1.46
N GLY A 334 -11.90 14.48 2.07
CA GLY A 334 -12.58 14.57 3.35
C GLY A 334 -11.66 15.10 4.45
N SER A 335 -10.47 14.51 4.57
CA SER A 335 -9.42 14.95 5.49
C SER A 335 -8.97 16.38 5.21
N PHE A 336 -8.70 16.72 3.95
CA PHE A 336 -8.38 18.08 3.53
C PHE A 336 -9.45 19.09 3.99
N GLY A 337 -10.72 18.81 3.74
CA GLY A 337 -11.83 19.70 4.11
C GLY A 337 -11.95 19.89 5.62
N ALA A 338 -11.93 18.80 6.38
CA ALA A 338 -12.04 18.85 7.84
C ALA A 338 -10.88 19.65 8.47
N VAL A 339 -9.63 19.36 8.05
CA VAL A 339 -8.44 20.01 8.61
C VAL A 339 -8.32 21.47 8.14
N ALA A 340 -8.79 21.80 6.92
CA ALA A 340 -8.89 23.19 6.46
C ALA A 340 -9.82 24.03 7.36
N ALA A 341 -10.98 23.48 7.76
CA ALA A 341 -11.88 24.15 8.70
C ALA A 341 -11.20 24.37 10.06
N VAL A 342 -10.46 23.39 10.57
CA VAL A 342 -9.67 23.54 11.80
C VAL A 342 -8.62 24.65 11.65
N THR A 343 -7.87 24.63 10.55
CA THR A 343 -6.82 25.64 10.27
C THR A 343 -7.37 27.06 10.28
N LEU A 344 -8.53 27.27 9.69
CA LEU A 344 -9.14 28.62 9.63
C LEU A 344 -9.71 29.08 10.98
N LYS A 345 -10.30 28.17 11.76
CA LYS A 345 -10.99 28.47 13.01
C LYS A 345 -10.09 28.41 14.25
N CYS A 346 -8.93 27.76 14.16
CA CYS A 346 -7.96 27.59 15.24
C CYS A 346 -7.40 28.96 15.71
N LYS A 347 -7.35 29.17 17.03
CA LYS A 347 -6.85 30.41 17.68
C LYS A 347 -5.39 30.31 18.09
N ASP A 348 -4.93 29.13 18.51
CA ASP A 348 -3.53 28.93 18.90
C ASP A 348 -2.64 28.99 17.65
N LYS A 349 -1.66 29.91 17.65
CA LYS A 349 -0.82 30.16 16.48
C LYS A 349 0.13 29.03 16.14
N GLU A 350 0.61 28.31 17.12
CA GLU A 350 1.53 27.18 16.91
C GLU A 350 0.77 25.98 16.33
N PHE A 351 -0.34 25.64 16.95
CA PHE A 351 -1.21 24.54 16.45
C PHE A 351 -1.79 24.86 15.07
N LYS A 352 -2.13 26.13 14.81
CA LYS A 352 -2.56 26.59 13.48
C LYS A 352 -1.52 26.32 12.39
N GLY A 353 -0.24 26.48 12.70
CA GLY A 353 0.85 26.14 11.78
C GLY A 353 0.89 24.65 11.45
N ILE A 354 0.71 23.79 12.46
CA ILE A 354 0.63 22.34 12.28
C ILE A 354 -0.59 21.98 11.40
N CYS A 355 -1.74 22.57 11.69
CA CYS A 355 -2.97 22.33 10.90
C CYS A 355 -2.81 22.78 9.45
N ALA A 356 -2.17 23.92 9.18
CA ALA A 356 -1.92 24.41 7.82
C ALA A 356 -1.02 23.44 7.02
N GLY A 357 0.04 22.94 7.65
CA GLY A 357 0.90 21.91 7.05
C GLY A 357 0.13 20.62 6.77
N ALA A 358 -0.69 20.17 7.71
CA ALA A 358 -1.54 18.99 7.57
C ALA A 358 -2.60 19.17 6.46
N THR A 359 -3.20 20.34 6.32
CA THR A 359 -4.12 20.70 5.23
C THR A 359 -3.44 20.55 3.88
N LEU A 360 -2.26 21.14 3.72
CA LEU A 360 -1.51 21.06 2.47
C LEU A 360 -1.11 19.60 2.13
N THR A 361 -0.64 18.84 3.10
CA THR A 361 -0.24 17.45 2.86
C THR A 361 -1.44 16.56 2.49
N SER A 362 -2.62 16.77 3.08
CA SER A 362 -3.84 16.04 2.72
C SER A 362 -4.31 16.38 1.31
N PHE A 363 -4.25 17.67 0.91
CA PHE A 363 -4.53 18.09 -0.46
C PHE A 363 -3.60 17.41 -1.48
N LEU A 364 -2.32 17.25 -1.12
CA LEU A 364 -1.33 16.54 -1.93
C LEU A 364 -1.41 15.01 -1.81
N GLY A 365 -2.29 14.48 -0.96
CA GLY A 365 -2.60 13.06 -0.82
C GLY A 365 -1.79 12.29 0.22
N THR A 366 -1.25 12.99 1.23
CA THR A 366 -0.60 12.39 2.40
C THR A 366 -1.41 12.75 3.63
N ASN A 367 -2.22 11.80 4.13
CA ASN A 367 -3.21 12.06 5.18
C ASN A 367 -2.69 11.79 6.61
N GLU A 368 -1.55 11.12 6.76
CA GLU A 368 -1.02 10.75 8.07
C GLU A 368 -0.79 11.97 8.99
N PRO A 369 -0.23 13.11 8.51
CA PRO A 369 -0.11 14.31 9.35
C PRO A 369 -1.45 14.82 9.82
N ALA A 370 -2.46 14.83 8.95
CA ALA A 370 -3.80 15.26 9.29
C ALA A 370 -4.45 14.33 10.31
N ALA A 371 -4.41 13.04 10.07
CA ALA A 371 -5.01 12.03 10.95
C ALA A 371 -4.41 12.07 12.35
N PHE A 372 -3.06 12.05 12.48
CA PHE A 372 -2.41 11.89 13.78
C PHE A 372 -2.21 13.20 14.53
N ALA A 373 -1.97 14.32 13.85
CA ALA A 373 -1.74 15.60 14.52
C ALA A 373 -3.01 16.41 14.77
N VAL A 374 -4.08 16.21 13.98
CA VAL A 374 -5.27 17.06 14.02
C VAL A 374 -6.56 16.26 14.25
N GLU A 375 -6.86 15.29 13.39
CA GLU A 375 -8.17 14.65 13.35
C GLU A 375 -8.44 13.78 14.57
N ILE A 376 -7.52 12.84 14.87
CA ILE A 376 -7.67 11.91 16.00
C ILE A 376 -7.66 12.65 17.34
N PRO A 377 -6.71 13.58 17.62
CA PRO A 377 -6.71 14.31 18.88
C PRO A 377 -7.95 15.16 19.10
N LEU A 378 -8.47 15.80 18.06
CA LEU A 378 -9.66 16.67 18.17
C LEU A 378 -10.99 15.89 18.06
N VAL A 379 -10.99 14.66 17.56
CA VAL A 379 -12.13 13.75 17.36
C VAL A 379 -13.15 14.26 16.34
N THR A 380 -13.70 15.47 16.50
CA THR A 380 -14.71 16.04 15.59
C THR A 380 -14.22 16.06 14.13
N PRO A 381 -13.02 16.58 13.79
CA PRO A 381 -12.53 16.55 12.41
C PRO A 381 -12.41 15.13 11.86
N PHE A 382 -12.07 14.14 12.68
CA PHE A 382 -12.02 12.75 12.22
C PHE A 382 -13.40 12.24 11.81
N ILE A 383 -14.43 12.46 12.65
CA ILE A 383 -15.80 12.02 12.34
C ILE A 383 -16.31 12.73 11.07
N THR A 384 -16.05 14.01 10.93
CA THR A 384 -16.50 14.78 9.76
C THR A 384 -15.74 14.39 8.49
N THR A 385 -14.48 13.97 8.59
CA THR A 385 -13.73 13.33 7.49
C THR A 385 -14.43 12.06 7.01
N LEU A 386 -14.85 11.17 7.94
CA LEU A 386 -15.57 9.95 7.58
C LEU A 386 -16.88 10.24 6.82
N ILE A 387 -17.64 11.22 7.30
CA ILE A 387 -18.92 11.62 6.67
C ILE A 387 -18.67 12.26 5.31
N GLY A 388 -17.74 13.20 5.22
CA GLY A 388 -17.39 13.85 3.95
C GLY A 388 -16.89 12.85 2.91
N ALA A 389 -16.01 11.92 3.31
CA ALA A 389 -15.52 10.85 2.45
C ALA A 389 -16.67 9.96 1.96
N PHE A 390 -17.62 9.61 2.84
CA PHE A 390 -18.80 8.85 2.46
C PHE A 390 -19.62 9.58 1.38
N CYS A 391 -19.97 10.84 1.62
CA CYS A 391 -20.75 11.63 0.67
C CYS A 391 -20.04 11.77 -0.69
N GLY A 392 -18.72 12.06 -0.66
CA GLY A 392 -17.93 12.11 -1.89
C GLY A 392 -17.87 10.77 -2.61
N GLY A 393 -17.72 9.67 -1.89
CA GLY A 393 -17.72 8.32 -2.45
C GLY A 393 -19.03 7.95 -3.14
N VAL A 394 -20.17 8.30 -2.52
CA VAL A 394 -21.49 8.15 -3.13
C VAL A 394 -21.58 8.96 -4.42
N VAL A 395 -21.22 10.23 -4.39
CA VAL A 395 -21.26 11.10 -5.58
C VAL A 395 -20.31 10.61 -6.67
N SER A 396 -19.09 10.19 -6.31
CA SER A 396 -18.12 9.63 -7.26
C SER A 396 -18.71 8.44 -8.03
N SER A 397 -19.35 7.52 -7.31
CA SER A 397 -19.98 6.35 -7.91
C SER A 397 -21.20 6.70 -8.77
N LEU A 398 -22.06 7.62 -8.31
CA LEU A 398 -23.24 8.07 -9.07
C LEU A 398 -22.86 8.77 -10.39
N LEU A 399 -21.76 9.49 -10.39
CA LEU A 399 -21.24 10.15 -11.59
C LEU A 399 -20.45 9.20 -12.50
N GLY A 400 -20.14 7.98 -12.03
CA GLY A 400 -19.43 6.97 -12.81
C GLY A 400 -17.92 7.23 -12.93
N ALA A 401 -17.28 7.80 -11.91
CA ALA A 401 -15.82 8.00 -11.89
C ALA A 401 -15.08 6.68 -11.92
N LYS A 402 -14.09 6.56 -12.83
CA LYS A 402 -13.29 5.35 -13.06
C LYS A 402 -11.82 5.71 -13.10
N ALA A 403 -11.00 5.01 -12.33
CA ALA A 403 -9.55 5.13 -12.41
C ALA A 403 -8.97 4.05 -13.32
N TYR A 404 -8.09 4.41 -14.23
CA TYR A 404 -7.49 3.51 -15.22
C TYR A 404 -6.05 3.14 -14.88
N ALA A 405 -5.49 3.74 -13.85
CA ALA A 405 -4.14 3.43 -13.38
C ALA A 405 -4.00 3.59 -11.86
N MET A 406 -2.92 3.00 -11.33
CA MET A 406 -2.44 3.33 -9.99
C MET A 406 -1.89 4.76 -10.00
N GLY A 407 -2.18 5.52 -8.95
CA GLY A 407 -1.69 6.87 -8.81
C GLY A 407 -1.53 7.29 -7.34
N LYS A 408 -1.06 8.50 -7.11
CA LYS A 408 -1.00 9.10 -5.78
C LYS A 408 -2.40 9.55 -5.34
N ASN A 409 -2.65 9.64 -4.03
CA ASN A 409 -3.88 10.25 -3.51
C ASN A 409 -3.85 11.78 -3.68
N GLY A 410 -4.92 12.46 -3.29
CA GLY A 410 -5.03 13.91 -3.39
C GLY A 410 -5.17 14.42 -4.82
N VAL A 411 -4.82 15.68 -5.05
CA VAL A 411 -5.00 16.38 -6.34
C VAL A 411 -4.30 15.68 -7.52
N PHE A 412 -3.12 15.10 -7.30
CA PHE A 412 -2.42 14.35 -8.34
C PHE A 412 -3.11 13.02 -8.69
N GLY A 413 -3.97 12.53 -7.80
CA GLY A 413 -4.76 11.33 -8.06
C GLY A 413 -5.88 11.53 -9.07
N TRP A 414 -6.30 12.77 -9.36
CA TRP A 414 -7.32 13.03 -10.38
C TRP A 414 -6.88 12.62 -11.78
N LEU A 415 -5.58 12.71 -12.06
CA LEU A 415 -5.02 12.45 -13.38
C LEU A 415 -5.23 11.00 -13.87
N VAL A 416 -5.38 10.02 -12.96
CA VAL A 416 -5.61 8.63 -13.35
C VAL A 416 -7.05 8.32 -13.74
N PHE A 417 -7.95 9.31 -13.68
CA PHE A 417 -9.37 9.16 -14.03
C PHE A 417 -9.69 9.52 -15.49
N GLU A 418 -8.70 9.92 -16.27
CA GLU A 418 -8.79 10.16 -17.71
C GLU A 418 -10.07 10.92 -18.15
N ASP A 419 -10.93 10.28 -18.92
CA ASP A 419 -12.21 10.81 -19.40
C ASP A 419 -13.22 11.10 -18.29
N THR A 420 -13.04 10.50 -17.10
CA THR A 420 -13.91 10.72 -15.94
C THR A 420 -13.31 11.69 -14.90
N ILE A 421 -12.26 12.44 -15.26
CA ILE A 421 -11.57 13.38 -14.36
C ILE A 421 -12.50 14.44 -13.78
N LEU A 422 -13.47 14.94 -14.55
CA LEU A 422 -14.43 15.94 -14.07
C LEU A 422 -15.30 15.38 -12.94
N TRP A 423 -15.69 14.12 -13.04
CA TRP A 423 -16.55 13.46 -12.05
C TRP A 423 -15.85 13.27 -10.72
N ILE A 424 -14.57 12.87 -10.72
CA ILE A 424 -13.80 12.74 -9.49
C ILE A 424 -13.49 14.09 -8.85
N ILE A 425 -13.29 15.15 -9.63
CA ILE A 425 -13.13 16.53 -9.12
C ILE A 425 -14.39 16.98 -8.40
N ILE A 426 -15.56 16.83 -9.03
CA ILE A 426 -16.86 17.20 -8.42
C ILE A 426 -17.06 16.43 -7.11
N ALA A 427 -16.83 15.12 -7.13
CA ALA A 427 -16.94 14.29 -5.93
C ALA A 427 -15.95 14.71 -4.82
N SER A 428 -14.72 15.11 -5.19
CA SER A 428 -13.72 15.62 -4.26
C SER A 428 -14.16 16.93 -3.60
N ILE A 429 -14.75 17.83 -4.38
CA ILE A 429 -15.33 19.10 -3.86
C ILE A 429 -16.45 18.80 -2.87
N VAL A 430 -17.32 17.82 -3.16
CA VAL A 430 -18.39 17.40 -2.24
C VAL A 430 -17.79 16.81 -0.96
N ALA A 431 -16.82 15.90 -1.06
CA ALA A 431 -16.15 15.32 0.10
C ALA A 431 -15.54 16.39 1.01
N ALA A 432 -14.75 17.29 0.41
CA ALA A 432 -14.10 18.38 1.15
C ALA A 432 -15.12 19.38 1.71
N GLY A 433 -16.11 19.79 0.93
CA GLY A 433 -17.12 20.76 1.32
C GLY A 433 -18.00 20.28 2.48
N VAL A 434 -18.44 19.03 2.44
CA VAL A 434 -19.22 18.41 3.53
C VAL A 434 -18.39 18.31 4.80
N ALA A 435 -17.17 17.77 4.72
CA ALA A 435 -16.28 17.65 5.87
C ALA A 435 -15.94 19.02 6.48
N PHE A 436 -15.65 20.02 5.64
CA PHE A 436 -15.38 21.39 6.03
C PHE A 436 -16.59 22.01 6.75
N ALA A 437 -17.78 21.97 6.12
CA ALA A 437 -18.98 22.58 6.68
C ALA A 437 -19.37 21.94 8.02
N LEU A 438 -19.33 20.62 8.13
CA LEU A 438 -19.62 19.92 9.36
C LEU A 438 -18.63 20.27 10.47
N THR A 439 -17.32 20.26 10.17
CA THR A 439 -16.28 20.65 11.15
C THR A 439 -16.46 22.09 11.59
N TRP A 440 -16.80 22.98 10.65
CA TRP A 440 -17.04 24.40 10.95
C TRP A 440 -18.24 24.61 11.84
N ILE A 441 -19.35 23.94 11.58
CA ILE A 441 -20.62 24.09 12.32
C ILE A 441 -20.52 23.44 13.69
N ILE A 442 -20.09 22.17 13.75
CA ILE A 442 -20.00 21.42 15.02
C ILE A 442 -18.93 22.00 15.93
N GLY A 443 -17.82 22.45 15.35
CA GLY A 443 -16.67 22.96 16.09
C GLY A 443 -15.79 21.83 16.67
N PHE A 444 -14.72 22.22 17.34
CA PHE A 444 -13.74 21.33 17.95
C PHE A 444 -13.14 21.99 19.19
N ASP A 445 -12.60 21.17 20.08
CA ASP A 445 -12.01 21.61 21.35
C ASP A 445 -10.47 21.63 21.23
N GLU A 446 -9.88 22.83 21.06
CA GLU A 446 -8.42 23.01 20.93
C GLU A 446 -7.67 22.64 22.23
N SER A 447 -8.34 22.69 23.40
CA SER A 447 -7.67 22.40 24.67
C SER A 447 -7.15 20.97 24.76
N ARG A 448 -7.74 20.06 24.00
CA ARG A 448 -7.31 18.66 23.91
C ARG A 448 -5.89 18.49 23.36
N VAL A 449 -5.40 19.46 22.59
CA VAL A 449 -4.07 19.41 21.95
C VAL A 449 -3.14 20.44 22.57
N THR A 450 -3.65 21.65 22.86
CA THR A 450 -2.82 22.77 23.36
C THR A 450 -2.65 22.76 24.87
N GLY A 451 -3.48 22.03 25.62
CA GLY A 451 -3.50 22.05 27.08
C GLY A 451 -3.93 23.38 27.69
N LYS A 452 -4.25 24.38 26.87
CA LYS A 452 -4.71 25.73 27.29
C LYS A 452 -6.23 25.72 27.28
N LYS A 453 -6.84 26.05 28.45
CA LYS A 453 -8.29 26.25 28.54
C LYS A 453 -8.69 27.63 28.05
#